data_0b3664f63c5ff6e744a4713e9e3999f9
#
_entry.id   0b3664f63c5ff6e744a4713e9e3999f9
#
_cell.length_a   1.000
_cell.length_b   1.000
_cell.length_c   1.000
_cell.angle_alpha   90.00
_cell.angle_beta   90.00
_cell.angle_gamma   90.00
#
_symmetry.space_group_name_H-M   'P 1'
#
loop_
_entity.id
_entity.type
_entity.pdbx_description
1 polymer ?
#
loop_
_entity_poly.entity_id
_entity_poly.type
_entity_poly.pdbx_seq_one_letter_code
_entity_poly.pdbx_strand_id
1 'polypeptide(L)'
;MRNFFIILLFLIPMLGSSQVDVRKNATYFSKGIECKYKEDVEGAIKNFEEALKFMPDDAASMFELSEQYVRAGRMDEGFAMSKKAVELDPNNKWYQMRLAMFYRNMEQFDEFAEIYESLTEKYPDDINMLSDLLDVYLVNENYNKALEKLDLLEKQAGINELVSEQRIEIYKRQGNTKKMISELEKLIANNPENTRYYHMLAKVYMENNKEKEAIKLYNQIKIIDPNDQYINISLLEYYEKKGDLDKAFDELIAAINNKNLDFNTKANIYEYWFDKFQDANNIDQQALQAGNAFVEAYPDNHLGYLILASYYVKHNEYQPCKEMSLKALGLDRSNYGAWQYLVLCEAPLMEFDSLKKHSVEALKYYPTQPVFYWFAGVSHAYDKQDEEAIVYFEKGRKFVTDKKLLADFDSYLGDLYHSIGEEEKAFDAYERVLRIDPDNVLVLNNYAYFLSLRKERLDEAKTMAEHAIELEPDNATYLDTYAWVLYELGEYQAAEKQMEKALHLLKQPDKTYYQHYADILEKVNKPEKAQEYRNQANALIDGE
;
A
#
# COMPACT_ATOMS: atom_id res chain seq x y z
N MET A 1 -16.36 -10.02 94.04
CA MET A 1 -16.63 -8.80 93.19
C MET A 1 -15.38 -7.97 92.82
N ARG A 2 -14.17 -8.24 93.28
CA ARG A 2 -12.94 -7.45 93.05
C ARG A 2 -12.14 -7.88 91.78
N ASN A 3 -12.38 -9.06 91.20
CA ASN A 3 -11.71 -9.54 89.99
C ASN A 3 -12.46 -9.25 88.64
N PHE A 4 -13.71 -8.81 88.74
CA PHE A 4 -14.48 -8.45 87.52
C PHE A 4 -14.24 -7.04 87.03
N PHE A 5 -13.79 -6.15 87.93
CA PHE A 5 -13.48 -4.75 87.55
C PHE A 5 -12.10 -4.53 86.85
N ILE A 6 -11.18 -5.46 87.03
CA ILE A 6 -9.86 -5.40 86.44
C ILE A 6 -9.89 -5.85 85.00
N ILE A 7 -10.75 -6.78 84.59
CA ILE A 7 -10.90 -7.25 83.20
C ILE A 7 -11.60 -6.18 82.37
N LEU A 8 -12.54 -5.40 82.89
CA LEU A 8 -13.21 -4.33 82.17
C LEU A 8 -12.27 -3.08 81.89
N LEU A 9 -11.27 -2.83 82.74
CA LEU A 9 -10.32 -1.76 82.61
C LEU A 9 -9.21 -2.03 81.56
N PHE A 10 -8.95 -3.28 81.25
CA PHE A 10 -7.98 -3.68 80.18
C PHE A 10 -8.68 -3.81 78.79
N LEU A 11 -9.98 -3.98 78.73
CA LEU A 11 -10.74 -4.07 77.46
C LEU A 11 -11.07 -2.66 76.89
N ILE A 12 -11.20 -1.64 77.72
CA ILE A 12 -11.54 -0.26 77.26
C ILE A 12 -10.38 0.39 76.44
N PRO A 13 -9.07 0.28 76.79
CA PRO A 13 -8.01 0.80 75.93
C PRO A 13 -7.80 0.02 74.64
N MET A 14 -8.05 -1.31 74.61
CA MET A 14 -8.04 -2.12 73.40
C MET A 14 -9.16 -1.73 72.42
N LEU A 15 -10.37 -1.48 72.89
CA LEU A 15 -11.49 -1.00 72.08
C LEU A 15 -11.24 0.44 71.56
N GLY A 16 -10.56 1.28 72.32
CA GLY A 16 -10.19 2.65 71.92
C GLY A 16 -9.09 2.70 70.89
N SER A 17 -8.05 1.85 71.04
CA SER A 17 -6.99 1.74 70.03
C SER A 17 -7.52 1.16 68.71
N SER A 18 -8.32 0.15 68.73
CA SER A 18 -9.00 -0.43 67.56
C SER A 18 -9.86 0.58 66.80
N GLN A 19 -10.63 1.45 67.50
CA GLN A 19 -11.41 2.51 66.86
C GLN A 19 -10.54 3.62 66.20
N VAL A 20 -9.40 3.94 66.80
CA VAL A 20 -8.44 4.90 66.23
C VAL A 20 -7.81 4.35 64.99
N ASP A 21 -7.45 3.07 65.00
CA ASP A 21 -6.83 2.40 63.84
C ASP A 21 -7.80 2.28 62.66
N VAL A 22 -9.06 1.93 62.91
CA VAL A 22 -10.13 1.94 61.88
C VAL A 22 -10.34 3.29 61.26
N ARG A 23 -10.36 4.40 62.06
CA ARG A 23 -10.52 5.75 61.52
C ARG A 23 -9.30 6.18 60.67
N LYS A 24 -8.13 5.85 61.09
CA LYS A 24 -6.88 6.17 60.30
C LYS A 24 -6.83 5.39 58.99
N ASN A 25 -7.13 4.08 59.04
CA ASN A 25 -7.25 3.26 57.84
C ASN A 25 -8.25 3.92 56.85
N ALA A 26 -9.47 4.19 57.26
CA ALA A 26 -10.51 4.81 56.44
C ALA A 26 -10.07 6.17 55.88
N THR A 27 -9.30 6.97 56.64
CA THR A 27 -8.78 8.26 56.20
C THR A 27 -7.75 8.08 55.08
N TYR A 28 -6.79 7.17 55.22
CA TYR A 28 -5.78 6.93 54.22
C TYR A 28 -6.36 6.19 53.00
N PHE A 29 -7.31 5.26 53.20
CA PHE A 29 -8.04 4.65 52.10
C PHE A 29 -8.73 5.71 51.22
N SER A 30 -9.50 6.61 51.87
CA SER A 30 -10.17 7.71 51.13
C SER A 30 -9.21 8.60 50.37
N LYS A 31 -8.03 8.92 50.93
CA LYS A 31 -6.97 9.65 50.24
C LYS A 31 -6.37 8.87 49.07
N GLY A 32 -6.20 7.55 49.23
CA GLY A 32 -5.77 6.65 48.17
C GLY A 32 -6.73 6.67 46.99
N ILE A 33 -8.03 6.59 47.27
CA ILE A 33 -9.11 6.70 46.27
C ILE A 33 -9.08 8.09 45.58
N GLU A 34 -8.86 9.18 46.35
CA GLU A 34 -8.75 10.54 45.78
C GLU A 34 -7.57 10.63 44.82
N CYS A 35 -6.39 10.11 45.21
CA CYS A 35 -5.21 10.05 44.35
C CYS A 35 -5.47 9.22 43.07
N LYS A 36 -6.12 8.04 43.22
CA LYS A 36 -6.52 7.19 42.08
C LYS A 36 -7.38 7.95 41.07
N TYR A 37 -8.38 8.73 41.50
CA TYR A 37 -9.22 9.55 40.62
C TYR A 37 -8.46 10.72 39.96
N LYS A 38 -7.37 11.18 40.60
CA LYS A 38 -6.47 12.21 40.04
C LYS A 38 -5.34 11.61 39.18
N GLU A 39 -5.34 10.31 38.96
CA GLU A 39 -4.31 9.57 38.24
C GLU A 39 -2.91 9.65 38.89
N ASP A 40 -2.84 10.06 40.17
CA ASP A 40 -1.63 10.06 40.97
C ASP A 40 -1.35 8.66 41.53
N VAL A 41 -0.70 7.81 40.71
CA VAL A 41 -0.45 6.40 41.02
C VAL A 41 0.43 6.25 42.26
N GLU A 42 1.51 7.02 42.38
CA GLU A 42 2.44 6.94 43.52
C GLU A 42 1.79 7.44 44.81
N GLY A 43 1.01 8.54 44.71
CA GLY A 43 0.22 9.02 45.83
C GLY A 43 -0.84 8.02 46.31
N ALA A 44 -1.48 7.32 45.36
CA ALA A 44 -2.44 6.27 45.68
C ALA A 44 -1.77 5.08 46.39
N ILE A 45 -0.65 4.57 45.85
CA ILE A 45 0.14 3.48 46.46
C ILE A 45 0.50 3.86 47.90
N LYS A 46 1.14 5.01 48.09
CA LYS A 46 1.54 5.47 49.41
C LYS A 46 0.39 5.51 50.40
N ASN A 47 -0.78 6.01 50.00
CA ASN A 47 -1.91 6.13 50.90
C ASN A 47 -2.54 4.78 51.20
N PHE A 48 -2.66 3.85 50.25
CA PHE A 48 -3.14 2.50 50.53
C PHE A 48 -2.16 1.69 51.39
N GLU A 49 -0.85 1.82 51.22
CA GLU A 49 0.17 1.24 52.09
C GLU A 49 0.06 1.77 53.53
N GLU A 50 -0.17 3.10 53.70
CA GLU A 50 -0.39 3.70 55.02
C GLU A 50 -1.71 3.19 55.66
N ALA A 51 -2.78 2.98 54.87
CA ALA A 51 -4.01 2.39 55.37
C ALA A 51 -3.74 0.99 55.95
N LEU A 52 -2.97 0.16 55.24
CA LEU A 52 -2.63 -1.21 55.67
C LEU A 52 -1.73 -1.27 56.89
N LYS A 53 -0.98 -0.20 57.25
CA LYS A 53 -0.23 -0.16 58.51
C LYS A 53 -1.15 -0.11 59.73
N PHE A 54 -2.34 0.49 59.58
CA PHE A 54 -3.33 0.55 60.65
C PHE A 54 -4.29 -0.66 60.68
N MET A 55 -4.61 -1.19 59.50
CA MET A 55 -5.40 -2.41 59.36
C MET A 55 -4.73 -3.34 58.33
N PRO A 56 -3.81 -4.21 58.79
CA PRO A 56 -3.05 -5.11 57.92
C PRO A 56 -3.93 -6.11 57.16
N ASP A 57 -5.13 -6.40 57.63
CA ASP A 57 -6.06 -7.35 57.04
C ASP A 57 -7.25 -6.65 56.35
N ASP A 58 -7.03 -5.42 55.84
CA ASP A 58 -8.04 -4.70 55.06
C ASP A 58 -8.01 -5.12 53.60
N ALA A 59 -8.88 -6.06 53.25
CA ALA A 59 -9.00 -6.61 51.89
C ALA A 59 -9.29 -5.53 50.83
N ALA A 60 -10.07 -4.47 51.21
CA ALA A 60 -10.38 -3.39 50.27
C ALA A 60 -9.14 -2.56 49.91
N SER A 61 -8.31 -2.19 50.90
CA SER A 61 -7.04 -1.51 50.63
C SER A 61 -6.09 -2.36 49.81
N MET A 62 -6.02 -3.68 50.07
CA MET A 62 -5.20 -4.60 49.28
C MET A 62 -5.67 -4.69 47.83
N PHE A 63 -6.98 -4.75 47.61
CA PHE A 63 -7.57 -4.81 46.26
C PHE A 63 -7.26 -3.56 45.47
N GLU A 64 -7.45 -2.38 46.06
CA GLU A 64 -7.15 -1.11 45.41
C GLU A 64 -5.62 -0.94 45.17
N LEU A 65 -4.80 -1.29 46.12
CA LEU A 65 -3.33 -1.26 46.03
C LEU A 65 -2.82 -2.18 44.91
N SER A 66 -3.44 -3.36 44.76
CA SER A 66 -3.05 -4.29 43.69
C SER A 66 -3.18 -3.67 42.28
N GLU A 67 -4.23 -2.88 42.07
CA GLU A 67 -4.40 -2.15 40.80
C GLU A 67 -3.33 -1.07 40.61
N GLN A 68 -3.03 -0.32 41.66
CA GLN A 68 -2.03 0.74 41.54
C GLN A 68 -0.62 0.20 41.32
N TYR A 69 -0.27 -0.95 41.92
CA TYR A 69 0.97 -1.63 41.62
C TYR A 69 1.07 -2.07 40.15
N VAL A 70 0.00 -2.58 39.58
CA VAL A 70 -0.04 -2.88 38.12
C VAL A 70 0.23 -1.64 37.29
N ARG A 71 -0.44 -0.52 37.61
CA ARG A 71 -0.23 0.77 36.92
C ARG A 71 1.20 1.31 37.05
N ALA A 72 1.86 1.02 38.19
CA ALA A 72 3.26 1.36 38.42
C ALA A 72 4.27 0.34 37.81
N GLY A 73 3.81 -0.69 37.11
CA GLY A 73 4.67 -1.76 36.55
C GLY A 73 5.14 -2.78 37.58
N ARG A 74 4.62 -2.76 38.82
CA ARG A 74 5.01 -3.61 39.93
C ARG A 74 4.09 -4.86 40.01
N MET A 75 4.19 -5.71 38.98
CA MET A 75 3.25 -6.83 38.78
C MET A 75 3.23 -7.85 39.90
N ASP A 76 4.40 -8.26 40.41
CA ASP A 76 4.50 -9.27 41.47
C ASP A 76 3.88 -8.79 42.77
N GLU A 77 4.05 -7.51 43.12
CA GLU A 77 3.48 -6.91 44.31
C GLU A 77 1.95 -6.77 44.17
N GLY A 78 1.48 -6.40 42.97
CA GLY A 78 0.05 -6.36 42.64
C GLY A 78 -0.60 -7.71 42.78
N PHE A 79 0.01 -8.77 42.25
CA PHE A 79 -0.44 -10.15 42.38
C PHE A 79 -0.52 -10.59 43.86
N ALA A 80 0.54 -10.32 44.63
CA ALA A 80 0.57 -10.69 46.06
C ALA A 80 -0.55 -10.01 46.84
N MET A 81 -0.85 -8.73 46.56
CA MET A 81 -1.96 -8.01 47.22
C MET A 81 -3.33 -8.56 46.78
N SER A 82 -3.49 -8.84 45.50
CA SER A 82 -4.73 -9.44 44.98
C SER A 82 -5.02 -10.81 45.61
N LYS A 83 -4.01 -11.67 45.74
CA LYS A 83 -4.13 -12.97 46.41
C LYS A 83 -4.55 -12.85 47.87
N LYS A 84 -3.92 -11.94 48.62
CA LYS A 84 -4.30 -11.68 50.02
C LYS A 84 -5.71 -11.14 50.16
N ALA A 85 -6.16 -10.26 49.26
CA ALA A 85 -7.53 -9.76 49.28
C ALA A 85 -8.56 -10.89 49.12
N VAL A 86 -8.30 -11.87 48.23
CA VAL A 86 -9.14 -13.05 48.04
C VAL A 86 -9.07 -13.98 49.26
N GLU A 87 -7.90 -14.18 49.87
CA GLU A 87 -7.76 -15.00 51.10
C GLU A 87 -8.58 -14.44 52.25
N LEU A 88 -8.69 -13.10 52.38
CA LEU A 88 -9.46 -12.42 53.43
C LEU A 88 -10.97 -12.41 53.17
N ASP A 89 -11.38 -12.26 51.93
CA ASP A 89 -12.78 -12.30 51.53
C ASP A 89 -12.95 -13.13 50.23
N PRO A 90 -12.98 -14.47 50.37
CA PRO A 90 -13.04 -15.39 49.23
C PRO A 90 -14.38 -15.38 48.51
N ASN A 91 -15.40 -14.71 49.04
CA ASN A 91 -16.70 -14.61 48.41
C ASN A 91 -16.89 -13.34 47.58
N ASN A 92 -15.93 -12.43 47.61
CA ASN A 92 -16.01 -11.19 46.87
C ASN A 92 -15.66 -11.40 45.39
N LYS A 93 -16.69 -11.26 44.54
CA LYS A 93 -16.50 -11.51 43.10
C LYS A 93 -15.42 -10.59 42.45
N TRP A 94 -15.31 -9.34 42.90
CA TRP A 94 -14.37 -8.40 42.35
C TRP A 94 -12.91 -8.73 42.66
N TYR A 95 -12.68 -9.26 43.89
CA TYR A 95 -11.35 -9.73 44.29
C TYR A 95 -10.95 -10.98 43.52
N GLN A 96 -11.86 -11.93 43.37
CA GLN A 96 -11.64 -13.13 42.55
C GLN A 96 -11.38 -12.79 41.09
N MET A 97 -12.17 -11.88 40.49
CA MET A 97 -11.97 -11.42 39.12
C MET A 97 -10.59 -10.76 38.93
N ARG A 98 -10.18 -9.92 39.90
CA ARG A 98 -8.85 -9.28 39.82
C ARG A 98 -7.73 -10.33 39.88
N LEU A 99 -7.82 -11.29 40.79
CA LEU A 99 -6.83 -12.37 40.88
C LEU A 99 -6.78 -13.22 39.61
N ALA A 100 -7.94 -13.55 39.05
CA ALA A 100 -8.01 -14.26 37.79
C ALA A 100 -7.34 -13.49 36.63
N MET A 101 -7.54 -12.16 36.56
CA MET A 101 -6.85 -11.35 35.54
C MET A 101 -5.32 -11.37 35.68
N PHE A 102 -4.79 -11.49 36.89
CA PHE A 102 -3.35 -11.72 37.07
C PHE A 102 -2.94 -13.09 36.52
N TYR A 103 -3.68 -14.14 36.77
CA TYR A 103 -3.42 -15.46 36.23
C TYR A 103 -3.47 -15.46 34.70
N ARG A 104 -4.45 -14.78 34.09
CA ARG A 104 -4.53 -14.60 32.62
C ARG A 104 -3.30 -13.91 32.06
N ASN A 105 -2.84 -12.81 32.71
CA ASN A 105 -1.67 -12.07 32.26
C ASN A 105 -0.34 -12.85 32.41
N MET A 106 -0.31 -13.82 33.33
CA MET A 106 0.81 -14.75 33.52
C MET A 106 0.68 -16.04 32.69
N GLU A 107 -0.32 -16.10 31.78
CA GLU A 107 -0.64 -17.27 30.97
C GLU A 107 -0.96 -18.54 31.79
N GLN A 108 -1.36 -18.36 33.06
CA GLN A 108 -1.81 -19.41 33.94
C GLN A 108 -3.32 -19.62 33.73
N PHE A 109 -3.66 -20.19 32.57
CA PHE A 109 -5.05 -20.27 32.09
C PHE A 109 -5.91 -21.26 32.89
N ASP A 110 -5.31 -22.28 33.51
CA ASP A 110 -6.03 -23.25 34.33
C ASP A 110 -6.51 -22.60 35.63
N GLU A 111 -5.67 -21.81 36.29
CA GLU A 111 -6.01 -21.07 37.50
C GLU A 111 -7.06 -19.98 37.23
N PHE A 112 -6.96 -19.30 36.10
CA PHE A 112 -8.00 -18.38 35.67
C PHE A 112 -9.33 -19.10 35.49
N ALA A 113 -9.32 -20.23 34.77
CA ALA A 113 -10.53 -21.00 34.47
C ALA A 113 -11.19 -21.54 35.75
N GLU A 114 -10.44 -22.02 36.73
CA GLU A 114 -10.97 -22.51 38.02
C GLU A 114 -11.75 -21.41 38.73
N ILE A 115 -11.22 -20.20 38.81
CA ILE A 115 -11.89 -19.05 39.41
C ILE A 115 -13.16 -18.68 38.65
N TYR A 116 -13.07 -18.55 37.31
CA TYR A 116 -14.20 -18.13 36.49
C TYR A 116 -15.27 -19.21 36.34
N GLU A 117 -14.93 -20.50 36.38
CA GLU A 117 -15.92 -21.58 36.48
C GLU A 117 -16.80 -21.41 37.75
N SER A 118 -16.15 -21.20 38.89
CA SER A 118 -16.85 -20.94 40.14
C SER A 118 -17.71 -19.67 40.12
N LEU A 119 -17.17 -18.60 39.50
CA LEU A 119 -17.89 -17.33 39.34
C LEU A 119 -19.11 -17.46 38.41
N THR A 120 -18.96 -18.13 37.26
CA THR A 120 -20.07 -18.34 36.32
C THR A 120 -21.17 -19.27 36.86
N GLU A 121 -20.84 -20.23 37.71
CA GLU A 121 -21.83 -21.02 38.42
C GLU A 121 -22.64 -20.19 39.43
N LYS A 122 -21.97 -19.26 40.12
CA LYS A 122 -22.59 -18.40 41.14
C LYS A 122 -23.35 -17.22 40.54
N TYR A 123 -22.91 -16.72 39.37
CA TYR A 123 -23.48 -15.60 38.63
C TYR A 123 -23.81 -16.00 37.19
N PRO A 124 -24.75 -16.91 36.95
CA PRO A 124 -25.00 -17.47 35.61
C PRO A 124 -25.50 -16.46 34.58
N ASP A 125 -26.09 -15.35 35.04
CA ASP A 125 -26.61 -14.30 34.15
C ASP A 125 -25.53 -13.26 33.73
N ASP A 126 -24.30 -13.38 34.25
CA ASP A 126 -23.20 -12.47 33.88
C ASP A 126 -22.50 -12.96 32.61
N ILE A 127 -23.04 -12.52 31.47
CA ILE A 127 -22.55 -12.90 30.11
C ILE A 127 -21.08 -12.52 29.91
N ASN A 128 -20.61 -11.42 30.52
CA ASN A 128 -19.21 -10.98 30.36
C ASN A 128 -18.24 -11.98 31.00
N MET A 129 -18.56 -12.49 32.20
CA MET A 129 -17.74 -13.52 32.86
C MET A 129 -17.65 -14.79 32.00
N LEU A 130 -18.77 -15.19 31.42
CA LEU A 130 -18.80 -16.37 30.56
C LEU A 130 -18.03 -16.16 29.26
N SER A 131 -18.09 -14.96 28.68
CA SER A 131 -17.28 -14.59 27.53
C SER A 131 -15.79 -14.65 27.84
N ASP A 132 -15.34 -14.06 28.97
CA ASP A 132 -13.96 -14.12 29.42
C ASP A 132 -13.46 -15.56 29.61
N LEU A 133 -14.30 -16.43 30.19
CA LEU A 133 -13.98 -17.85 30.37
C LEU A 133 -13.88 -18.60 29.04
N LEU A 134 -14.78 -18.32 28.11
CA LEU A 134 -14.75 -18.89 26.76
C LEU A 134 -13.47 -18.47 26.00
N ASP A 135 -13.09 -17.20 26.08
CA ASP A 135 -11.87 -16.71 25.46
C ASP A 135 -10.64 -17.46 25.97
N VAL A 136 -10.55 -17.68 27.27
CA VAL A 136 -9.44 -18.44 27.87
C VAL A 136 -9.46 -19.91 27.45
N TYR A 137 -10.63 -20.54 27.38
CA TYR A 137 -10.71 -21.90 26.85
C TYR A 137 -10.30 -22.02 25.39
N LEU A 138 -10.59 -20.99 24.58
CA LEU A 138 -10.17 -20.95 23.18
C LEU A 138 -8.66 -20.77 23.04
N VAL A 139 -8.06 -19.90 23.87
CA VAL A 139 -6.60 -19.68 23.89
C VAL A 139 -5.86 -20.93 24.37
N ASN A 140 -6.39 -21.59 25.41
CA ASN A 140 -5.83 -22.83 25.99
C ASN A 140 -6.24 -24.10 25.20
N GLU A 141 -6.89 -23.95 24.06
CA GLU A 141 -7.37 -25.04 23.19
C GLU A 141 -8.28 -26.05 23.90
N ASN A 142 -8.90 -25.64 25.01
CA ASN A 142 -9.82 -26.51 25.77
C ASN A 142 -11.24 -26.48 25.18
N TYR A 143 -11.32 -26.90 23.90
CA TYR A 143 -12.56 -26.84 23.10
C TYR A 143 -13.73 -27.58 23.71
N ASN A 144 -13.48 -28.67 24.46
CA ASN A 144 -14.56 -29.45 25.08
C ASN A 144 -15.27 -28.64 26.17
N LYS A 145 -14.52 -27.98 27.05
CA LYS A 145 -15.09 -27.11 28.08
C LYS A 145 -15.76 -25.88 27.47
N ALA A 146 -15.17 -25.30 26.44
CA ALA A 146 -15.79 -24.19 25.71
C ALA A 146 -17.16 -24.59 25.15
N LEU A 147 -17.26 -25.73 24.47
CA LEU A 147 -18.53 -26.23 23.91
C LEU A 147 -19.57 -26.52 25.01
N GLU A 148 -19.17 -27.09 26.15
CA GLU A 148 -20.07 -27.33 27.30
C GLU A 148 -20.69 -26.01 27.81
N LYS A 149 -19.88 -24.94 27.92
CA LYS A 149 -20.39 -23.64 28.37
C LYS A 149 -21.27 -22.96 27.29
N LEU A 150 -20.98 -23.15 26.03
CA LEU A 150 -21.83 -22.70 24.93
C LEU A 150 -23.18 -23.47 24.90
N ASP A 151 -23.18 -24.75 25.22
CA ASP A 151 -24.42 -25.54 25.35
C ASP A 151 -25.29 -25.05 26.50
N LEU A 152 -24.66 -24.64 27.60
CA LEU A 152 -25.38 -24.06 28.75
C LEU A 152 -26.00 -22.71 28.38
N LEU A 153 -25.24 -21.82 27.68
CA LEU A 153 -25.72 -20.53 27.19
C LEU A 153 -26.93 -20.70 26.25
N GLU A 154 -26.85 -21.62 25.31
CA GLU A 154 -27.94 -21.85 24.37
C GLU A 154 -29.20 -22.39 25.07
N LYS A 155 -29.02 -23.24 26.07
CA LYS A 155 -30.14 -23.74 26.85
C LYS A 155 -30.85 -22.64 27.62
N GLN A 156 -30.12 -21.61 28.07
CA GLN A 156 -30.67 -20.48 28.81
C GLN A 156 -31.28 -19.41 27.92
N ALA A 157 -30.59 -19.04 26.84
CA ALA A 157 -30.92 -17.90 25.97
C ALA A 157 -31.63 -18.29 24.66
N GLY A 158 -31.74 -19.59 24.35
CA GLY A 158 -32.20 -20.08 23.06
C GLY A 158 -31.11 -20.05 21.99
N ILE A 159 -31.46 -20.34 20.74
CA ILE A 159 -30.55 -20.28 19.61
C ILE A 159 -30.10 -18.83 19.44
N ASN A 160 -28.81 -18.60 19.65
CA ASN A 160 -28.20 -17.28 19.59
C ASN A 160 -27.07 -17.31 18.56
N GLU A 161 -27.05 -16.30 17.68
CA GLU A 161 -26.04 -16.14 16.61
C GLU A 161 -24.63 -16.18 17.19
N LEU A 162 -24.37 -15.43 18.26
CA LEU A 162 -23.05 -15.37 18.90
C LEU A 162 -22.56 -16.74 19.38
N VAL A 163 -23.45 -17.53 20.00
CA VAL A 163 -23.12 -18.87 20.47
C VAL A 163 -22.78 -19.80 19.32
N SER A 164 -23.58 -19.75 18.26
CA SER A 164 -23.34 -20.58 17.07
C SER A 164 -22.05 -20.16 16.33
N GLU A 165 -21.73 -18.86 16.22
CA GLU A 165 -20.48 -18.39 15.65
C GLU A 165 -19.26 -18.89 16.43
N GLN A 166 -19.29 -18.86 17.76
CA GLN A 166 -18.22 -19.41 18.59
C GLN A 166 -18.06 -20.93 18.37
N ARG A 167 -19.17 -21.68 18.30
CA ARG A 167 -19.10 -23.11 17.97
C ARG A 167 -18.51 -23.38 16.58
N ILE A 168 -18.90 -22.61 15.58
CA ILE A 168 -18.37 -22.73 14.22
C ILE A 168 -16.86 -22.52 14.24
N GLU A 169 -16.36 -21.50 14.95
CA GLU A 169 -14.92 -21.25 15.08
C GLU A 169 -14.19 -22.41 15.79
N ILE A 170 -14.76 -22.94 16.87
CA ILE A 170 -14.21 -24.12 17.55
C ILE A 170 -14.17 -25.32 16.61
N TYR A 171 -15.27 -25.62 15.89
CA TYR A 171 -15.32 -26.76 14.97
C TYR A 171 -14.37 -26.59 13.79
N LYS A 172 -14.14 -25.35 13.34
CA LYS A 172 -13.15 -25.02 12.33
C LYS A 172 -11.74 -25.34 12.82
N ARG A 173 -11.36 -24.89 14.03
CA ARG A 173 -10.06 -25.19 14.65
C ARG A 173 -9.84 -26.69 14.87
N GLN A 174 -10.91 -27.40 15.22
CA GLN A 174 -10.89 -28.86 15.35
C GLN A 174 -10.90 -29.62 14.02
N GLY A 175 -11.06 -28.95 12.88
CA GLY A 175 -11.25 -29.59 11.58
C GLY A 175 -12.56 -30.39 11.46
N ASN A 176 -13.53 -30.12 12.35
CA ASN A 176 -14.78 -30.87 12.39
C ASN A 176 -15.86 -30.29 11.48
N THR A 177 -15.62 -30.46 10.16
CA THR A 177 -16.52 -29.96 9.11
C THR A 177 -17.97 -30.41 9.28
N LYS A 178 -18.22 -31.64 9.76
CA LYS A 178 -19.61 -32.15 9.94
C LYS A 178 -20.38 -31.33 10.95
N LYS A 179 -19.79 -31.05 12.11
CA LYS A 179 -20.42 -30.25 13.16
C LYS A 179 -20.58 -28.80 12.76
N MET A 180 -19.60 -28.26 12.04
CA MET A 180 -19.67 -26.90 11.49
C MET A 180 -20.84 -26.75 10.50
N ILE A 181 -21.04 -27.71 9.59
CA ILE A 181 -22.19 -27.73 8.68
C ILE A 181 -23.50 -27.77 9.46
N SER A 182 -23.60 -28.67 10.44
CA SER A 182 -24.84 -28.84 11.26
C SER A 182 -25.20 -27.55 12.02
N GLU A 183 -24.21 -26.82 12.54
CA GLU A 183 -24.45 -25.56 13.24
C GLU A 183 -24.89 -24.44 12.28
N LEU A 184 -24.32 -24.38 11.07
CA LEU A 184 -24.75 -23.44 10.03
C LEU A 184 -26.18 -23.75 9.53
N GLU A 185 -26.52 -25.04 9.34
CA GLU A 185 -27.88 -25.45 8.97
C GLU A 185 -28.91 -25.07 10.06
N LYS A 186 -28.53 -25.15 11.33
CA LYS A 186 -29.34 -24.70 12.45
C LYS A 186 -29.56 -23.19 12.45
N LEU A 187 -28.52 -22.39 12.14
CA LEU A 187 -28.66 -20.93 11.97
C LEU A 187 -29.58 -20.57 10.81
N ILE A 188 -29.45 -21.26 9.68
CA ILE A 188 -30.33 -21.09 8.52
C ILE A 188 -31.77 -21.43 8.86
N ALA A 189 -32.01 -22.52 9.56
CA ALA A 189 -33.35 -22.92 9.98
C ALA A 189 -34.00 -21.90 10.93
N ASN A 190 -33.19 -21.29 11.80
CA ASN A 190 -33.68 -20.29 12.76
C ASN A 190 -33.89 -18.89 12.07
N ASN A 191 -33.12 -18.56 11.08
CA ASN A 191 -33.23 -17.30 10.34
C ASN A 191 -33.03 -17.52 8.84
N PRO A 192 -34.06 -18.01 8.11
CA PRO A 192 -33.96 -18.45 6.73
C PRO A 192 -33.80 -17.30 5.72
N GLU A 193 -33.99 -16.05 6.14
CA GLU A 193 -33.81 -14.88 5.28
C GLU A 193 -32.39 -14.27 5.38
N ASN A 194 -31.56 -14.75 6.31
CA ASN A 194 -30.19 -14.24 6.49
C ASN A 194 -29.23 -14.92 5.51
N THR A 195 -28.95 -14.29 4.40
CA THR A 195 -28.07 -14.79 3.33
C THR A 195 -26.63 -15.03 3.78
N ARG A 196 -26.16 -14.35 4.84
CA ARG A 196 -24.82 -14.54 5.41
C ARG A 196 -24.53 -15.99 5.80
N TYR A 197 -25.50 -16.69 6.40
CA TYR A 197 -25.31 -18.09 6.78
C TYR A 197 -25.24 -19.03 5.58
N TYR A 198 -25.98 -18.73 4.52
CA TYR A 198 -25.89 -19.47 3.27
C TYR A 198 -24.52 -19.28 2.60
N HIS A 199 -23.96 -18.08 2.62
CA HIS A 199 -22.60 -17.83 2.14
C HIS A 199 -21.57 -18.62 2.95
N MET A 200 -21.67 -18.58 4.29
CA MET A 200 -20.77 -19.33 5.16
C MET A 200 -20.84 -20.84 4.88
N LEU A 201 -22.03 -21.39 4.76
CA LEU A 201 -22.22 -22.82 4.47
C LEU A 201 -21.73 -23.18 3.05
N ALA A 202 -22.00 -22.34 2.06
CA ALA A 202 -21.52 -22.55 0.70
C ALA A 202 -20.00 -22.55 0.65
N LYS A 203 -19.33 -21.64 1.37
CA LYS A 203 -17.88 -21.61 1.50
C LYS A 203 -17.32 -22.91 2.09
N VAL A 204 -17.94 -23.41 3.17
CA VAL A 204 -17.57 -24.71 3.76
C VAL A 204 -17.72 -25.84 2.75
N TYR A 205 -18.78 -25.85 1.97
CA TYR A 205 -18.95 -26.85 0.92
C TYR A 205 -17.91 -26.72 -0.19
N MET A 206 -17.55 -25.51 -0.63
CA MET A 206 -16.51 -25.26 -1.62
C MET A 206 -15.14 -25.74 -1.16
N GLU A 207 -14.77 -25.45 0.09
CA GLU A 207 -13.49 -25.88 0.69
C GLU A 207 -13.39 -27.42 0.80
N ASN A 208 -14.55 -28.11 0.91
CA ASN A 208 -14.64 -29.57 1.01
C ASN A 208 -15.00 -30.26 -0.32
N ASN A 209 -14.84 -29.57 -1.46
CA ASN A 209 -15.12 -30.08 -2.82
C ASN A 209 -16.57 -30.56 -3.01
N LYS A 210 -17.53 -30.00 -2.28
CA LYS A 210 -18.98 -30.25 -2.39
C LYS A 210 -19.66 -29.15 -3.19
N GLU A 211 -19.22 -28.95 -4.43
CA GLU A 211 -19.62 -27.83 -5.27
C GLU A 211 -21.10 -27.85 -5.67
N LYS A 212 -21.68 -29.06 -5.80
CA LYS A 212 -23.13 -29.19 -6.10
C LYS A 212 -24.00 -28.69 -4.97
N GLU A 213 -23.55 -28.82 -3.76
CA GLU A 213 -24.21 -28.31 -2.56
C GLU A 213 -24.03 -26.78 -2.46
N ALA A 214 -22.84 -26.28 -2.72
CA ALA A 214 -22.55 -24.84 -2.70
C ALA A 214 -23.40 -24.08 -3.72
N ILE A 215 -23.47 -24.56 -4.97
CA ILE A 215 -24.25 -23.86 -6.01
C ILE A 215 -25.76 -23.84 -5.71
N LYS A 216 -26.31 -24.83 -4.99
CA LYS A 216 -27.68 -24.81 -4.53
C LYS A 216 -27.92 -23.67 -3.54
N LEU A 217 -26.99 -23.45 -2.63
CA LEU A 217 -27.07 -22.36 -1.65
C LEU A 217 -26.96 -21.00 -2.34
N TYR A 218 -26.05 -20.84 -3.31
CA TYR A 218 -25.94 -19.62 -4.10
C TYR A 218 -27.24 -19.30 -4.86
N ASN A 219 -27.90 -20.32 -5.45
CA ASN A 219 -29.20 -20.15 -6.07
C ASN A 219 -30.30 -19.76 -5.05
N GLN A 220 -30.23 -20.28 -3.84
CA GLN A 220 -31.15 -19.87 -2.75
C GLN A 220 -30.93 -18.41 -2.35
N ILE A 221 -29.67 -17.96 -2.23
CA ILE A 221 -29.35 -16.56 -1.97
C ILE A 221 -29.96 -15.65 -3.04
N LYS A 222 -29.82 -15.97 -4.33
CA LYS A 222 -30.44 -15.19 -5.44
C LYS A 222 -31.97 -15.12 -5.36
N ILE A 223 -32.60 -16.12 -4.73
CA ILE A 223 -34.06 -16.12 -4.52
C ILE A 223 -34.44 -15.27 -3.31
N ILE A 224 -33.68 -15.35 -2.22
CA ILE A 224 -33.92 -14.63 -0.96
C ILE A 224 -33.65 -13.14 -1.15
N ASP A 225 -32.46 -12.81 -1.67
CA ASP A 225 -32.03 -11.44 -1.98
C ASP A 225 -31.34 -11.39 -3.35
N PRO A 226 -32.07 -11.03 -4.42
CA PRO A 226 -31.47 -10.89 -5.75
C PRO A 226 -30.37 -9.82 -5.84
N ASN A 227 -30.29 -8.91 -4.88
CA ASN A 227 -29.30 -7.86 -4.79
C ASN A 227 -28.28 -8.09 -3.64
N ASP A 228 -28.17 -9.33 -3.16
CA ASP A 228 -27.15 -9.67 -2.16
C ASP A 228 -25.77 -9.17 -2.58
N GLN A 229 -25.10 -8.47 -1.68
CA GLN A 229 -23.86 -7.77 -2.01
C GLN A 229 -22.69 -8.71 -2.33
N TYR A 230 -22.70 -9.95 -1.84
CA TYR A 230 -21.59 -10.88 -1.98
C TYR A 230 -21.85 -12.03 -2.96
N ILE A 231 -23.09 -12.17 -3.47
CA ILE A 231 -23.43 -13.33 -4.29
C ILE A 231 -22.62 -13.41 -5.58
N ASN A 232 -22.38 -12.27 -6.22
CA ASN A 232 -21.60 -12.23 -7.45
C ASN A 232 -20.13 -12.56 -7.21
N ILE A 233 -19.57 -12.13 -6.06
CA ILE A 233 -18.18 -12.49 -5.66
C ILE A 233 -18.07 -14.00 -5.44
N SER A 234 -19.01 -14.57 -4.68
CA SER A 234 -19.03 -16.02 -4.40
C SER A 234 -19.20 -16.86 -5.66
N LEU A 235 -19.99 -16.41 -6.63
CA LEU A 235 -20.15 -17.10 -7.91
C LEU A 235 -18.95 -16.90 -8.83
N LEU A 236 -18.32 -15.73 -8.83
CA LEU A 236 -17.07 -15.48 -9.52
C LEU A 236 -15.99 -16.49 -9.05
N GLU A 237 -15.74 -16.59 -7.73
CA GLU A 237 -14.81 -17.55 -7.14
C GLU A 237 -15.18 -19.01 -7.50
N TYR A 238 -16.46 -19.34 -7.51
CA TYR A 238 -16.94 -20.66 -7.90
C TYR A 238 -16.62 -21.00 -9.35
N TYR A 239 -16.96 -20.10 -10.31
CA TYR A 239 -16.71 -20.33 -11.72
C TYR A 239 -15.22 -20.29 -12.05
N GLU A 240 -14.45 -19.43 -11.39
CA GLU A 240 -12.99 -19.40 -11.48
C GLU A 240 -12.37 -20.76 -11.08
N LYS A 241 -12.78 -21.31 -9.93
CA LYS A 241 -12.33 -22.64 -9.47
C LYS A 241 -12.70 -23.75 -10.46
N LYS A 242 -13.78 -23.58 -11.20
CA LYS A 242 -14.22 -24.50 -12.26
C LYS A 242 -13.45 -24.34 -13.57
N GLY A 243 -12.72 -23.26 -13.75
CA GLY A 243 -12.08 -22.88 -15.01
C GLY A 243 -13.07 -22.35 -16.05
N ASP A 244 -14.32 -22.01 -15.67
CA ASP A 244 -15.32 -21.38 -16.53
C ASP A 244 -15.16 -19.85 -16.45
N LEU A 245 -14.09 -19.35 -17.10
CA LEU A 245 -13.67 -17.95 -16.99
C LEU A 245 -14.71 -16.99 -17.61
N ASP A 246 -15.48 -17.43 -18.58
CA ASP A 246 -16.51 -16.58 -19.19
C ASP A 246 -17.64 -16.29 -18.18
N LYS A 247 -18.14 -17.32 -17.49
CA LYS A 247 -19.14 -17.12 -16.44
C LYS A 247 -18.57 -16.38 -15.22
N ALA A 248 -17.31 -16.62 -14.88
CA ALA A 248 -16.66 -15.86 -13.81
C ALA A 248 -16.59 -14.37 -14.15
N PHE A 249 -16.29 -14.03 -15.39
CA PHE A 249 -16.31 -12.65 -15.87
C PHE A 249 -17.72 -12.04 -15.89
N ASP A 250 -18.74 -12.80 -16.30
CA ASP A 250 -20.14 -12.35 -16.20
C ASP A 250 -20.52 -11.96 -14.77
N GLU A 251 -20.07 -12.74 -13.78
CA GLU A 251 -20.29 -12.41 -12.37
C GLU A 251 -19.43 -11.22 -11.89
N LEU A 252 -18.24 -10.97 -12.46
CA LEU A 252 -17.48 -9.75 -12.23
C LEU A 252 -18.27 -8.52 -12.69
N ILE A 253 -18.82 -8.53 -13.90
CA ILE A 253 -19.66 -7.44 -14.41
C ILE A 253 -20.92 -7.26 -13.55
N ALA A 254 -21.54 -8.35 -13.13
CA ALA A 254 -22.68 -8.30 -12.21
C ALA A 254 -22.31 -7.69 -10.85
N ALA A 255 -21.12 -8.01 -10.31
CA ALA A 255 -20.60 -7.42 -9.07
C ALA A 255 -20.36 -5.90 -9.22
N ILE A 256 -19.79 -5.45 -10.34
CA ILE A 256 -19.59 -4.02 -10.64
C ILE A 256 -20.92 -3.28 -10.65
N ASN A 257 -21.95 -3.87 -11.24
CA ASN A 257 -23.30 -3.29 -11.35
C ASN A 257 -24.14 -3.41 -10.06
N ASN A 258 -23.72 -4.23 -9.10
CA ASN A 258 -24.47 -4.43 -7.85
C ASN A 258 -24.41 -3.17 -6.96
N LYS A 259 -25.54 -2.52 -6.74
CA LYS A 259 -25.63 -1.25 -5.99
C LYS A 259 -25.35 -1.40 -4.49
N ASN A 260 -25.46 -2.61 -3.95
CA ASN A 260 -25.23 -2.89 -2.52
C ASN A 260 -23.76 -3.15 -2.21
N LEU A 261 -22.93 -3.41 -3.22
CA LEU A 261 -21.48 -3.59 -3.04
C LEU A 261 -20.77 -2.24 -3.11
N ASP A 262 -19.87 -1.97 -2.18
CA ASP A 262 -19.12 -0.72 -2.17
C ASP A 262 -18.09 -0.65 -3.32
N PHE A 263 -17.74 0.57 -3.71
CA PHE A 263 -16.87 0.82 -4.86
C PHE A 263 -15.47 0.22 -4.67
N ASN A 264 -14.88 0.32 -3.47
CA ASN A 264 -13.53 -0.17 -3.23
C ASN A 264 -13.44 -1.69 -3.38
N THR A 265 -14.44 -2.41 -2.85
CA THR A 265 -14.53 -3.86 -3.04
C THR A 265 -14.62 -4.23 -4.53
N LYS A 266 -15.40 -3.51 -5.33
CA LYS A 266 -15.49 -3.73 -6.79
C LYS A 266 -14.15 -3.46 -7.49
N ALA A 267 -13.48 -2.37 -7.14
CA ALA A 267 -12.18 -2.03 -7.71
C ALA A 267 -11.13 -3.11 -7.38
N ASN A 268 -11.11 -3.59 -6.13
CA ASN A 268 -10.19 -4.65 -5.71
C ASN A 268 -10.44 -5.97 -6.47
N ILE A 269 -11.71 -6.33 -6.72
CA ILE A 269 -12.04 -7.54 -7.48
C ILE A 269 -11.62 -7.36 -8.95
N TYR A 270 -11.81 -6.17 -9.52
CA TYR A 270 -11.35 -5.83 -10.86
C TYR A 270 -9.82 -5.98 -10.95
N GLU A 271 -9.07 -5.35 -10.07
CA GLU A 271 -7.60 -5.44 -10.04
C GLU A 271 -7.12 -6.89 -9.91
N TYR A 272 -7.70 -7.63 -8.94
CA TYR A 272 -7.40 -9.05 -8.76
C TYR A 272 -7.61 -9.88 -10.04
N TRP A 273 -8.75 -9.67 -10.73
CA TRP A 273 -9.07 -10.39 -11.97
C TRP A 273 -8.04 -10.13 -13.06
N PHE A 274 -7.74 -8.86 -13.31
CA PHE A 274 -6.86 -8.47 -14.41
C PHE A 274 -5.38 -8.73 -14.12
N ASP A 275 -4.96 -8.74 -12.87
CA ASP A 275 -3.62 -9.17 -12.47
C ASP A 275 -3.45 -10.68 -12.65
N LYS A 276 -4.45 -11.46 -12.24
CA LYS A 276 -4.40 -12.92 -12.28
C LYS A 276 -4.49 -13.50 -13.68
N PHE A 277 -5.27 -12.91 -14.56
CA PHE A 277 -5.57 -13.43 -15.90
C PHE A 277 -4.96 -12.60 -17.02
N GLN A 278 -3.87 -11.87 -16.75
CA GLN A 278 -3.21 -10.97 -17.71
C GLN A 278 -2.83 -11.62 -19.05
N ASP A 279 -2.61 -12.94 -19.07
CA ASP A 279 -2.22 -13.71 -20.27
C ASP A 279 -3.43 -14.34 -21.01
N ALA A 280 -4.66 -14.10 -20.57
CA ALA A 280 -5.84 -14.65 -21.24
C ALA A 280 -6.12 -13.93 -22.57
N ASN A 281 -6.49 -14.70 -23.61
CA ASN A 281 -6.65 -14.18 -24.99
C ASN A 281 -7.66 -13.05 -25.16
N ASN A 282 -8.66 -12.95 -24.28
CA ASN A 282 -9.73 -11.93 -24.34
C ASN A 282 -9.64 -10.88 -23.22
N ILE A 283 -8.52 -10.88 -22.48
CA ILE A 283 -8.38 -10.04 -21.27
C ILE A 283 -8.54 -8.55 -21.58
N ASP A 284 -8.00 -8.08 -22.69
CA ASP A 284 -8.07 -6.67 -23.06
C ASP A 284 -9.52 -6.22 -23.36
N GLN A 285 -10.29 -7.05 -24.06
CA GLN A 285 -11.70 -6.77 -24.29
C GLN A 285 -12.51 -6.79 -22.99
N GLN A 286 -12.20 -7.73 -22.11
CA GLN A 286 -12.82 -7.81 -20.78
C GLN A 286 -12.49 -6.60 -19.91
N ALA A 287 -11.22 -6.12 -19.93
CA ALA A 287 -10.81 -4.93 -19.20
C ALA A 287 -11.57 -3.69 -19.66
N LEU A 288 -11.70 -3.49 -20.96
CA LEU A 288 -12.45 -2.40 -21.51
C LEU A 288 -13.94 -2.46 -21.13
N GLN A 289 -14.55 -3.66 -21.22
CA GLN A 289 -15.96 -3.86 -20.83
C GLN A 289 -16.19 -3.57 -19.36
N ALA A 290 -15.32 -4.06 -18.47
CA ALA A 290 -15.42 -3.83 -17.03
C ALA A 290 -15.19 -2.34 -16.68
N GLY A 291 -14.19 -1.69 -17.30
CA GLY A 291 -13.94 -0.26 -17.12
C GLY A 291 -15.14 0.61 -17.54
N ASN A 292 -15.78 0.29 -18.67
CA ASN A 292 -17.01 0.96 -19.09
C ASN A 292 -18.15 0.75 -18.09
N ALA A 293 -18.33 -0.47 -17.58
CA ALA A 293 -19.33 -0.76 -16.55
C ALA A 293 -19.11 0.08 -15.26
N PHE A 294 -17.84 0.30 -14.86
CA PHE A 294 -17.54 1.21 -13.75
C PHE A 294 -17.98 2.65 -14.01
N VAL A 295 -17.69 3.19 -15.19
CA VAL A 295 -18.05 4.57 -15.54
C VAL A 295 -19.58 4.72 -15.66
N GLU A 296 -20.28 3.74 -16.22
CA GLU A 296 -21.74 3.74 -16.33
C GLU A 296 -22.42 3.64 -14.95
N ALA A 297 -21.90 2.77 -14.08
CA ALA A 297 -22.46 2.58 -12.73
C ALA A 297 -22.15 3.76 -11.79
N TYR A 298 -21.01 4.45 -12.00
CA TYR A 298 -20.49 5.50 -11.10
C TYR A 298 -19.98 6.72 -11.87
N PRO A 299 -20.84 7.43 -12.62
CA PRO A 299 -20.42 8.55 -13.46
C PRO A 299 -19.82 9.74 -12.68
N ASP A 300 -20.14 9.85 -11.39
CA ASP A 300 -19.62 10.89 -10.49
C ASP A 300 -18.41 10.43 -9.66
N ASN A 301 -17.82 9.25 -9.97
CA ASN A 301 -16.64 8.75 -9.29
C ASN A 301 -15.43 8.80 -10.22
N HIS A 302 -14.40 9.57 -9.83
CA HIS A 302 -13.18 9.74 -10.61
C HIS A 302 -12.39 8.43 -10.84
N LEU A 303 -12.48 7.46 -9.93
CA LEU A 303 -11.75 6.19 -10.02
C LEU A 303 -12.21 5.33 -11.19
N GLY A 304 -13.50 5.34 -11.54
CA GLY A 304 -14.02 4.63 -12.73
C GLY A 304 -13.35 5.12 -14.02
N TYR A 305 -13.18 6.44 -14.15
CA TYR A 305 -12.48 7.02 -15.29
C TYR A 305 -10.98 6.70 -15.30
N LEU A 306 -10.36 6.57 -14.12
CA LEU A 306 -8.95 6.17 -14.02
C LEU A 306 -8.70 4.73 -14.46
N ILE A 307 -9.62 3.82 -14.17
CA ILE A 307 -9.57 2.44 -14.65
C ILE A 307 -9.49 2.42 -16.17
N LEU A 308 -10.37 3.19 -16.85
CA LEU A 308 -10.33 3.31 -18.30
C LEU A 308 -9.09 4.03 -18.83
N ALA A 309 -8.63 5.11 -18.16
CA ALA A 309 -7.41 5.81 -18.55
C ALA A 309 -6.17 4.90 -18.46
N SER A 310 -6.07 4.09 -17.40
CA SER A 310 -5.04 3.07 -17.25
C SER A 310 -5.06 2.05 -18.39
N TYR A 311 -6.25 1.56 -18.72
CA TYR A 311 -6.43 0.66 -19.85
C TYR A 311 -5.94 1.29 -21.16
N TYR A 312 -6.42 2.49 -21.49
CA TYR A 312 -6.10 3.16 -22.75
C TYR A 312 -4.62 3.50 -22.89
N VAL A 313 -3.94 3.95 -21.82
CA VAL A 313 -2.50 4.23 -21.90
C VAL A 313 -1.68 2.96 -22.14
N LYS A 314 -2.07 1.83 -21.52
CA LYS A 314 -1.43 0.53 -21.75
C LYS A 314 -1.54 0.08 -23.21
N HIS A 315 -2.63 0.43 -23.88
CA HIS A 315 -2.88 0.06 -25.28
C HIS A 315 -2.46 1.14 -26.30
N ASN A 316 -1.78 2.20 -25.87
CA ASN A 316 -1.37 3.34 -26.71
C ASN A 316 -2.55 4.09 -27.37
N GLU A 317 -3.74 4.00 -26.76
CA GLU A 317 -4.94 4.73 -27.17
C GLU A 317 -4.97 6.08 -26.44
N TYR A 318 -4.11 7.00 -26.87
CA TYR A 318 -3.82 8.22 -26.12
C TYR A 318 -4.98 9.21 -26.06
N GLN A 319 -5.77 9.34 -27.14
CA GLN A 319 -6.90 10.27 -27.15
C GLN A 319 -8.01 9.87 -26.17
N PRO A 320 -8.50 8.61 -26.14
CA PRO A 320 -9.43 8.17 -25.10
C PRO A 320 -8.86 8.27 -23.68
N CYS A 321 -7.57 7.95 -23.49
CA CYS A 321 -6.90 8.10 -22.20
C CYS A 321 -6.97 9.56 -21.70
N LYS A 322 -6.64 10.53 -22.55
CA LYS A 322 -6.73 11.96 -22.24
C LYS A 322 -8.14 12.36 -21.82
N GLU A 323 -9.17 11.93 -22.58
CA GLU A 323 -10.56 12.23 -22.25
C GLU A 323 -10.98 11.70 -20.87
N MET A 324 -10.61 10.46 -20.55
CA MET A 324 -10.91 9.86 -19.25
C MET A 324 -10.16 10.57 -18.13
N SER A 325 -8.88 10.91 -18.34
CA SER A 325 -8.07 11.65 -17.38
C SER A 325 -8.64 13.03 -17.06
N LEU A 326 -9.10 13.76 -18.09
CA LEU A 326 -9.75 15.06 -17.91
C LEU A 326 -11.09 14.95 -17.16
N LYS A 327 -11.88 13.92 -17.42
CA LYS A 327 -13.12 13.65 -16.67
C LYS A 327 -12.81 13.34 -15.19
N ALA A 328 -11.81 12.50 -14.94
CA ALA A 328 -11.36 12.21 -13.57
C ALA A 328 -10.92 13.48 -12.83
N LEU A 329 -10.12 14.36 -13.47
CA LEU A 329 -9.71 15.65 -12.92
C LEU A 329 -10.85 16.65 -12.73
N GLY A 330 -11.89 16.54 -13.52
CA GLY A 330 -13.13 17.33 -13.34
C GLY A 330 -13.86 16.97 -12.05
N LEU A 331 -13.74 15.72 -11.58
CA LEU A 331 -14.34 15.20 -10.35
C LEU A 331 -13.42 15.35 -9.15
N ASP A 332 -12.13 15.04 -9.33
CA ASP A 332 -11.11 15.18 -8.29
C ASP A 332 -9.79 15.74 -8.86
N ARG A 333 -9.62 17.05 -8.70
CA ARG A 333 -8.43 17.77 -9.20
C ARG A 333 -7.14 17.44 -8.44
N SER A 334 -7.27 16.83 -7.26
CA SER A 334 -6.13 16.39 -6.45
C SER A 334 -5.67 14.96 -6.76
N ASN A 335 -6.24 14.29 -7.77
CA ASN A 335 -5.89 12.92 -8.08
C ASN A 335 -4.56 12.83 -8.87
N TYR A 336 -3.55 12.19 -8.28
CA TYR A 336 -2.24 12.00 -8.87
C TYR A 336 -2.28 11.19 -10.18
N GLY A 337 -2.99 10.05 -10.18
CA GLY A 337 -3.06 9.17 -11.34
C GLY A 337 -3.66 9.86 -12.56
N ALA A 338 -4.68 10.69 -12.35
CA ALA A 338 -5.32 11.43 -13.43
C ALA A 338 -4.36 12.45 -14.08
N TRP A 339 -3.59 13.18 -13.29
CA TRP A 339 -2.54 14.07 -13.81
C TRP A 339 -1.44 13.29 -14.55
N GLN A 340 -1.00 12.16 -13.97
CA GLN A 340 0.02 11.34 -14.57
C GLN A 340 -0.41 10.78 -15.92
N TYR A 341 -1.61 10.17 -16.02
CA TYR A 341 -2.12 9.67 -17.30
C TYR A 341 -2.33 10.78 -18.32
N LEU A 342 -2.77 11.95 -17.88
CA LEU A 342 -2.98 13.08 -18.77
C LEU A 342 -1.68 13.50 -19.49
N VAL A 343 -0.60 13.73 -18.75
CA VAL A 343 0.68 14.14 -19.36
C VAL A 343 1.32 13.01 -20.18
N LEU A 344 1.13 11.75 -19.75
CA LEU A 344 1.60 10.59 -20.51
C LEU A 344 0.88 10.42 -21.85
N CYS A 345 -0.36 10.87 -21.98
CA CYS A 345 -1.13 10.79 -23.22
C CYS A 345 -0.87 11.99 -24.13
N GLU A 346 -0.70 13.20 -23.59
CA GLU A 346 -0.51 14.43 -24.39
C GLU A 346 0.85 14.46 -25.12
N ALA A 347 1.88 13.88 -24.54
CA ALA A 347 3.21 13.84 -25.16
C ALA A 347 3.23 13.05 -26.50
N PRO A 348 2.72 11.80 -26.61
CA PRO A 348 2.64 11.09 -27.88
C PRO A 348 1.66 11.71 -28.88
N LEU A 349 0.66 12.46 -28.40
CA LEU A 349 -0.25 13.23 -29.25
C LEU A 349 0.38 14.50 -29.81
N MET A 350 1.61 14.83 -29.39
CA MET A 350 2.33 16.05 -29.74
C MET A 350 1.57 17.34 -29.39
N GLU A 351 0.73 17.29 -28.36
CA GLU A 351 -0.07 18.43 -27.89
C GLU A 351 0.71 19.27 -26.87
N PHE A 352 1.87 19.81 -27.26
CA PHE A 352 2.84 20.43 -26.37
C PHE A 352 2.30 21.64 -25.60
N ASP A 353 1.38 22.43 -26.16
CA ASP A 353 0.75 23.54 -25.44
C ASP A 353 -0.09 23.04 -24.26
N SER A 354 -0.87 21.98 -24.47
CA SER A 354 -1.68 21.33 -23.42
C SER A 354 -0.77 20.67 -22.40
N LEU A 355 0.23 19.93 -22.84
CA LEU A 355 1.23 19.25 -22.02
C LEU A 355 1.95 20.23 -21.08
N LYS A 356 2.39 21.38 -21.60
CA LYS A 356 3.01 22.46 -20.82
C LYS A 356 2.07 22.96 -19.73
N LYS A 357 0.83 23.31 -20.10
CA LYS A 357 -0.18 23.79 -19.17
C LYS A 357 -0.47 22.78 -18.06
N HIS A 358 -0.71 21.53 -18.42
CA HIS A 358 -1.14 20.50 -17.48
C HIS A 358 0.00 20.01 -16.60
N SER A 359 1.22 19.86 -17.12
CA SER A 359 2.39 19.49 -16.32
C SER A 359 2.73 20.56 -15.27
N VAL A 360 2.71 21.85 -15.66
CA VAL A 360 2.93 22.97 -14.74
C VAL A 360 1.79 23.08 -13.69
N GLU A 361 0.56 22.79 -14.09
CA GLU A 361 -0.55 22.78 -13.15
C GLU A 361 -0.44 21.61 -12.15
N ALA A 362 -0.08 20.42 -12.60
CA ALA A 362 0.14 19.24 -11.76
C ALA A 362 1.23 19.49 -10.69
N LEU A 363 2.27 20.26 -11.01
CA LEU A 363 3.32 20.64 -10.05
C LEU A 363 2.81 21.48 -8.87
N LYS A 364 1.65 22.12 -8.95
CA LYS A 364 1.04 22.83 -7.83
C LYS A 364 0.51 21.87 -6.77
N TYR A 365 0.09 20.68 -7.19
CA TYR A 365 -0.41 19.61 -6.32
C TYR A 365 0.73 18.65 -5.91
N TYR A 366 1.67 18.42 -6.81
CA TYR A 366 2.72 17.40 -6.67
C TYR A 366 4.12 17.96 -6.95
N PRO A 367 4.62 18.89 -6.11
CA PRO A 367 5.88 19.63 -6.36
C PRO A 367 7.15 18.78 -6.25
N THR A 368 7.06 17.52 -5.85
CA THR A 368 8.19 16.59 -5.69
C THR A 368 8.19 15.45 -6.69
N GLN A 369 7.26 15.46 -7.66
CA GLN A 369 7.13 14.36 -8.64
C GLN A 369 7.92 14.66 -9.93
N PRO A 370 8.97 13.89 -10.24
CA PRO A 370 9.84 14.13 -11.38
C PRO A 370 9.11 14.13 -12.73
N VAL A 371 8.09 13.30 -12.89
CA VAL A 371 7.35 13.14 -14.15
C VAL A 371 6.76 14.45 -14.66
N PHE A 372 6.25 15.28 -13.76
CA PHE A 372 5.67 16.56 -14.17
C PHE A 372 6.73 17.61 -14.54
N TYR A 373 7.89 17.58 -13.89
CA TYR A 373 9.04 18.39 -14.29
C TYR A 373 9.58 17.96 -15.65
N TRP A 374 9.63 16.64 -15.89
CA TRP A 374 10.05 16.08 -17.17
C TRP A 374 9.21 16.64 -18.31
N PHE A 375 7.89 16.48 -18.24
CA PHE A 375 6.99 16.91 -19.30
C PHE A 375 6.89 18.44 -19.42
N ALA A 376 7.02 19.19 -18.33
CA ALA A 376 7.17 20.64 -18.39
C ALA A 376 8.46 21.03 -19.11
N GLY A 377 9.58 20.39 -18.79
CA GLY A 377 10.86 20.63 -19.48
C GLY A 377 10.79 20.31 -20.96
N VAL A 378 10.28 19.11 -21.33
CA VAL A 378 10.13 18.69 -22.72
C VAL A 378 9.26 19.66 -23.52
N SER A 379 8.13 20.11 -22.98
CA SER A 379 7.23 21.03 -23.68
C SER A 379 7.83 22.43 -23.85
N HIS A 380 8.61 22.93 -22.88
CA HIS A 380 9.35 24.17 -23.04
C HIS A 380 10.47 24.05 -24.10
N ALA A 381 11.21 22.94 -24.10
CA ALA A 381 12.25 22.67 -25.09
C ALA A 381 11.68 22.61 -26.53
N TYR A 382 10.52 21.97 -26.68
CA TYR A 382 9.82 21.93 -27.97
C TYR A 382 9.50 23.35 -28.52
N ASP A 383 9.09 24.25 -27.63
CA ASP A 383 8.84 25.66 -27.96
C ASP A 383 10.12 26.50 -28.11
N LYS A 384 11.31 25.88 -28.08
CA LYS A 384 12.61 26.54 -28.10
C LYS A 384 12.82 27.52 -26.95
N GLN A 385 12.20 27.25 -25.80
CA GLN A 385 12.35 27.95 -24.52
C GLN A 385 13.38 27.21 -23.67
N ASP A 386 14.62 27.11 -24.16
CA ASP A 386 15.65 26.21 -23.60
C ASP A 386 16.03 26.60 -22.17
N GLU A 387 16.08 27.90 -21.86
CA GLU A 387 16.38 28.40 -20.50
C GLU A 387 15.30 27.96 -19.49
N GLU A 388 14.01 28.06 -19.85
CA GLU A 388 12.90 27.61 -19.03
C GLU A 388 12.88 26.08 -18.89
N ALA A 389 13.17 25.36 -19.97
CA ALA A 389 13.28 23.90 -19.96
C ALA A 389 14.35 23.44 -18.96
N ILE A 390 15.53 24.06 -18.97
CA ILE A 390 16.62 23.79 -18.03
C ILE A 390 16.15 23.98 -16.59
N VAL A 391 15.41 25.04 -16.30
CA VAL A 391 14.88 25.29 -14.94
C VAL A 391 14.00 24.13 -14.46
N TYR A 392 13.14 23.58 -15.33
CA TYR A 392 12.30 22.44 -14.98
C TYR A 392 13.12 21.16 -14.82
N PHE A 393 14.03 20.85 -15.74
CA PHE A 393 14.88 19.67 -15.64
C PHE A 393 15.78 19.72 -14.40
N GLU A 394 16.43 20.84 -14.11
CA GLU A 394 17.28 21.01 -12.92
C GLU A 394 16.49 20.85 -11.60
N LYS A 395 15.25 21.34 -11.55
CA LYS A 395 14.38 21.15 -10.37
C LYS A 395 13.94 19.70 -10.24
N GLY A 396 13.45 19.11 -11.31
CA GLY A 396 12.94 17.74 -11.33
C GLY A 396 14.01 16.71 -10.98
N ARG A 397 15.23 16.90 -11.54
CA ARG A 397 16.40 16.06 -11.27
C ARG A 397 16.67 15.82 -9.79
N LYS A 398 16.39 16.80 -8.92
CA LYS A 398 16.63 16.71 -7.47
C LYS A 398 15.71 15.70 -6.77
N PHE A 399 14.61 15.34 -7.39
CA PHE A 399 13.61 14.40 -6.85
C PHE A 399 13.73 13.00 -7.47
N VAL A 400 14.60 12.84 -8.49
CA VAL A 400 14.82 11.56 -9.16
C VAL A 400 15.68 10.65 -8.29
N THR A 401 15.20 9.46 -8.00
CA THR A 401 15.92 8.41 -7.25
C THR A 401 16.36 7.25 -8.15
N ASP A 402 15.68 7.05 -9.26
CA ASP A 402 16.04 6.04 -10.26
C ASP A 402 17.23 6.51 -11.10
N LYS A 403 18.27 5.69 -11.22
CA LYS A 403 19.50 6.04 -11.92
C LYS A 403 19.30 6.22 -13.43
N LYS A 404 18.43 5.41 -14.04
CA LYS A 404 18.18 5.51 -15.48
C LYS A 404 17.46 6.79 -15.81
N LEU A 405 16.39 7.10 -15.07
CA LEU A 405 15.67 8.37 -15.22
C LEU A 405 16.58 9.56 -14.92
N LEU A 406 17.52 9.44 -13.97
CA LEU A 406 18.50 10.49 -13.68
C LEU A 406 19.43 10.74 -14.89
N ALA A 407 19.88 9.68 -15.56
CA ALA A 407 20.65 9.78 -16.78
C ALA A 407 19.85 10.45 -17.92
N ASP A 408 18.56 10.13 -18.04
CA ASP A 408 17.69 10.77 -19.03
C ASP A 408 17.58 12.28 -18.77
N PHE A 409 17.37 12.71 -17.51
CA PHE A 409 17.36 14.13 -17.14
C PHE A 409 18.69 14.83 -17.47
N ASP A 410 19.83 14.19 -17.13
CA ASP A 410 21.15 14.74 -17.41
C ASP A 410 21.46 14.78 -18.92
N SER A 411 20.96 13.84 -19.72
CA SER A 411 21.10 13.85 -21.17
C SER A 411 20.40 15.07 -21.79
N TYR A 412 19.13 15.30 -21.44
CA TYR A 412 18.41 16.51 -21.92
C TYR A 412 19.04 17.80 -21.44
N LEU A 413 19.54 17.87 -20.20
CA LEU A 413 20.28 19.01 -19.70
C LEU A 413 21.56 19.26 -20.51
N GLY A 414 22.26 18.20 -20.90
CA GLY A 414 23.43 18.31 -21.75
C GLY A 414 23.12 18.97 -23.09
N ASP A 415 22.11 18.49 -23.79
CA ASP A 415 21.69 19.06 -25.09
C ASP A 415 21.20 20.52 -24.95
N LEU A 416 20.41 20.81 -23.91
CA LEU A 416 19.88 22.15 -23.64
C LEU A 416 20.97 23.15 -23.22
N TYR A 417 21.93 22.74 -22.39
CA TYR A 417 23.06 23.60 -22.04
C TYR A 417 23.94 23.92 -23.27
N HIS A 418 24.12 22.92 -24.14
CA HIS A 418 24.83 23.15 -25.40
C HIS A 418 24.09 24.17 -26.29
N SER A 419 22.75 24.04 -26.44
CA SER A 419 21.95 24.94 -27.30
C SER A 419 22.00 26.40 -26.86
N ILE A 420 22.17 26.68 -25.57
CA ILE A 420 22.33 28.05 -25.04
C ILE A 420 23.79 28.49 -24.87
N GLY A 421 24.76 27.68 -25.34
CA GLY A 421 26.19 27.99 -25.29
C GLY A 421 26.88 27.82 -23.96
N GLU A 422 26.25 27.12 -22.99
CA GLU A 422 26.81 26.80 -21.67
C GLU A 422 27.58 25.46 -21.71
N GLU A 423 28.62 25.41 -22.55
CA GLU A 423 29.35 24.21 -22.94
C GLU A 423 29.88 23.37 -21.75
N GLU A 424 30.50 24.03 -20.76
CA GLU A 424 31.04 23.34 -19.58
C GLU A 424 29.95 22.60 -18.81
N LYS A 425 28.76 23.22 -18.71
CA LYS A 425 27.61 22.54 -18.03
C LYS A 425 27.07 21.39 -18.88
N ALA A 426 27.08 21.53 -20.22
CA ALA A 426 26.72 20.47 -21.14
C ALA A 426 27.63 19.25 -20.95
N PHE A 427 28.93 19.47 -20.94
CA PHE A 427 29.92 18.40 -20.75
C PHE A 427 29.82 17.74 -19.37
N ASP A 428 29.66 18.53 -18.31
CA ASP A 428 29.40 17.99 -16.96
C ASP A 428 28.14 17.11 -16.92
N ALA A 429 27.10 17.49 -17.65
CA ALA A 429 25.87 16.71 -17.74
C ALA A 429 26.10 15.37 -18.47
N TYR A 430 26.75 15.39 -19.63
CA TYR A 430 27.09 14.17 -20.36
C TYR A 430 28.02 13.24 -19.58
N GLU A 431 29.01 13.79 -18.89
CA GLU A 431 29.87 12.98 -18.01
C GLU A 431 29.10 12.32 -16.86
N ARG A 432 28.06 12.99 -16.33
CA ARG A 432 27.18 12.36 -15.33
C ARG A 432 26.40 11.19 -15.93
N VAL A 433 25.89 11.33 -17.16
CA VAL A 433 25.22 10.24 -17.87
C VAL A 433 26.17 9.07 -18.06
N LEU A 434 27.36 9.29 -18.63
CA LEU A 434 28.31 8.21 -18.94
C LEU A 434 28.89 7.52 -17.68
N ARG A 435 28.84 8.16 -16.52
CA ARG A 435 29.12 7.48 -15.23
C ARG A 435 28.02 6.51 -14.81
N ILE A 436 26.77 6.72 -15.22
CA ILE A 436 25.63 5.86 -14.90
C ILE A 436 25.46 4.77 -15.97
N ASP A 437 25.54 5.18 -17.21
CA ASP A 437 25.35 4.38 -18.43
C ASP A 437 26.50 4.66 -19.42
N PRO A 438 27.63 3.93 -19.30
CA PRO A 438 28.79 4.11 -20.19
C PRO A 438 28.51 3.82 -21.67
N ASP A 439 27.46 3.04 -21.94
CA ASP A 439 27.04 2.62 -23.28
C ASP A 439 25.90 3.47 -23.84
N ASN A 440 25.63 4.64 -23.25
CA ASN A 440 24.61 5.55 -23.76
C ASN A 440 25.03 6.15 -25.10
N VAL A 441 24.59 5.49 -26.16
CA VAL A 441 25.02 5.76 -27.53
C VAL A 441 24.73 7.20 -27.95
N LEU A 442 23.57 7.72 -27.59
CA LEU A 442 23.18 9.10 -27.91
C LEU A 442 24.14 10.11 -27.29
N VAL A 443 24.45 9.95 -26.01
CA VAL A 443 25.36 10.86 -25.29
C VAL A 443 26.80 10.70 -25.78
N LEU A 444 27.27 9.46 -26.03
CA LEU A 444 28.57 9.22 -26.63
C LEU A 444 28.73 9.98 -27.94
N ASN A 445 27.72 9.89 -28.81
CA ASN A 445 27.73 10.59 -30.09
C ASN A 445 27.70 12.13 -29.94
N ASN A 446 26.73 12.66 -29.19
CA ASN A 446 26.54 14.10 -29.05
C ASN A 446 27.75 14.76 -28.38
N TYR A 447 28.29 14.15 -27.34
CA TYR A 447 29.46 14.65 -26.64
C TYR A 447 30.71 14.64 -27.56
N ALA A 448 30.95 13.54 -28.28
CA ALA A 448 32.04 13.46 -29.24
C ALA A 448 31.93 14.54 -30.35
N TYR A 449 30.72 14.74 -30.87
CA TYR A 449 30.45 15.75 -31.87
C TYR A 449 30.76 17.17 -31.36
N PHE A 450 30.25 17.54 -30.17
CA PHE A 450 30.46 18.87 -29.61
C PHE A 450 31.93 19.15 -29.26
N LEU A 451 32.65 18.14 -28.73
CA LEU A 451 34.11 18.26 -28.55
C LEU A 451 34.85 18.48 -29.88
N SER A 452 34.42 17.81 -30.96
CA SER A 452 35.01 17.96 -32.26
C SER A 452 34.80 19.36 -32.84
N LEU A 453 33.61 19.95 -32.67
CA LEU A 453 33.33 21.33 -33.09
C LEU A 453 34.23 22.36 -32.38
N ARG A 454 34.57 22.11 -31.13
CA ARG A 454 35.48 22.94 -30.33
C ARG A 454 36.96 22.64 -30.57
N LYS A 455 37.27 21.54 -31.23
CA LYS A 455 38.64 21.03 -31.41
C LYS A 455 39.36 20.78 -30.09
N GLU A 456 38.60 20.34 -29.08
CA GLU A 456 39.09 20.06 -27.75
C GLU A 456 38.95 18.56 -27.46
N ARG A 457 39.88 18.00 -26.66
CA ARG A 457 39.81 16.59 -26.21
C ARG A 457 39.53 15.61 -27.37
N LEU A 458 40.10 15.83 -28.55
CA LEU A 458 39.79 15.09 -29.79
C LEU A 458 40.06 13.58 -29.70
N ASP A 459 41.10 13.16 -28.95
CA ASP A 459 41.36 11.73 -28.72
C ASP A 459 40.24 11.05 -27.92
N GLU A 460 39.67 11.78 -26.97
CA GLU A 460 38.53 11.32 -26.19
C GLU A 460 37.26 11.30 -27.03
N ALA A 461 37.04 12.36 -27.83
CA ALA A 461 35.92 12.38 -28.79
C ALA A 461 36.02 11.20 -29.77
N LYS A 462 37.23 10.86 -30.25
CA LYS A 462 37.45 9.67 -31.08
C LYS A 462 37.05 8.40 -30.38
N THR A 463 37.48 8.21 -29.14
CA THR A 463 37.15 7.02 -28.37
C THR A 463 35.63 6.86 -28.18
N MET A 464 34.93 7.95 -27.85
CA MET A 464 33.46 7.94 -27.69
C MET A 464 32.74 7.69 -29.02
N ALA A 465 33.13 8.34 -30.10
CA ALA A 465 32.51 8.14 -31.40
C ALA A 465 32.79 6.72 -31.96
N GLU A 466 33.99 6.16 -31.70
CA GLU A 466 34.33 4.79 -32.05
C GLU A 466 33.46 3.80 -31.25
N HIS A 467 33.28 4.03 -29.94
CA HIS A 467 32.39 3.22 -29.12
C HIS A 467 30.94 3.29 -29.58
N ALA A 468 30.46 4.48 -29.96
CA ALA A 468 29.10 4.65 -30.50
C ALA A 468 28.84 3.81 -31.75
N ILE A 469 29.81 3.78 -32.70
CA ILE A 469 29.68 2.95 -33.93
C ILE A 469 29.93 1.45 -33.68
N GLU A 470 30.63 1.06 -32.62
CA GLU A 470 30.73 -0.33 -32.21
C GLU A 470 29.37 -0.84 -31.70
N LEU A 471 28.64 -0.02 -30.97
CA LEU A 471 27.30 -0.34 -30.45
C LEU A 471 26.24 -0.33 -31.55
N GLU A 472 26.29 0.67 -32.46
CA GLU A 472 25.33 0.83 -33.56
C GLU A 472 26.07 1.04 -34.90
N PRO A 473 26.62 0.02 -35.55
CA PRO A 473 27.51 0.13 -36.71
C PRO A 473 26.85 0.63 -38.01
N ASP A 474 25.52 0.51 -38.10
CA ASP A 474 24.75 0.92 -39.28
C ASP A 474 23.96 2.24 -39.04
N ASN A 475 24.37 3.04 -38.06
CA ASN A 475 23.78 4.36 -37.81
C ASN A 475 24.53 5.45 -38.57
N ALA A 476 23.88 6.04 -39.57
CA ALA A 476 24.47 7.07 -40.41
C ALA A 476 24.96 8.29 -39.60
N THR A 477 24.22 8.72 -38.58
CA THR A 477 24.55 9.88 -37.73
C THR A 477 25.82 9.62 -36.92
N TYR A 478 26.00 8.46 -36.39
CA TYR A 478 27.19 8.12 -35.59
C TYR A 478 28.42 7.95 -36.47
N LEU A 479 28.24 7.43 -37.67
CA LEU A 479 29.32 7.36 -38.68
C LEU A 479 29.74 8.74 -39.17
N ASP A 480 28.82 9.69 -39.38
CA ASP A 480 29.11 11.09 -39.73
C ASP A 480 29.89 11.78 -38.59
N THR A 481 29.42 11.66 -37.35
CA THR A 481 30.14 12.19 -36.18
C THR A 481 31.55 11.64 -36.08
N TYR A 482 31.72 10.31 -36.24
CA TYR A 482 33.04 9.70 -36.20
C TYR A 482 33.93 10.17 -37.36
N ALA A 483 33.38 10.33 -38.57
CA ALA A 483 34.10 10.87 -39.72
C ALA A 483 34.53 12.32 -39.46
N TRP A 484 33.69 13.14 -38.85
CA TRP A 484 34.00 14.53 -38.51
C TRP A 484 35.08 14.64 -37.43
N VAL A 485 35.03 13.82 -36.38
CA VAL A 485 36.09 13.71 -35.36
C VAL A 485 37.43 13.32 -35.99
N LEU A 486 37.45 12.32 -36.90
CA LEU A 486 38.64 11.91 -37.62
C LEU A 486 39.18 13.06 -38.54
N TYR A 487 38.29 13.83 -39.15
CA TYR A 487 38.66 15.01 -39.95
C TYR A 487 39.38 16.05 -39.09
N GLU A 488 38.85 16.37 -37.91
CA GLU A 488 39.48 17.35 -37.02
C GLU A 488 40.81 16.86 -36.43
N LEU A 489 40.99 15.55 -36.30
CA LEU A 489 42.27 14.91 -35.94
C LEU A 489 43.29 14.89 -37.11
N GLY A 490 42.87 15.25 -38.34
CA GLY A 490 43.72 15.17 -39.53
C GLY A 490 43.81 13.77 -40.16
N GLU A 491 43.01 12.81 -39.71
CA GLU A 491 42.96 11.43 -40.21
C GLU A 491 42.04 11.35 -41.47
N TYR A 492 42.29 12.17 -42.49
CA TYR A 492 41.36 12.43 -43.58
C TYR A 492 40.95 11.20 -44.39
N GLN A 493 41.87 10.23 -44.64
CA GLN A 493 41.55 9.01 -45.38
C GLN A 493 40.60 8.09 -44.58
N ALA A 494 40.78 8.06 -43.26
CA ALA A 494 39.86 7.31 -42.37
C ALA A 494 38.50 8.01 -42.32
N ALA A 495 38.47 9.33 -42.23
CA ALA A 495 37.27 10.17 -42.29
C ALA A 495 36.47 9.91 -43.58
N GLU A 496 37.13 9.94 -44.75
CA GLU A 496 36.49 9.65 -46.04
C GLU A 496 35.77 8.30 -46.02
N LYS A 497 36.45 7.26 -45.55
CA LYS A 497 35.88 5.90 -45.48
C LYS A 497 34.64 5.81 -44.62
N GLN A 498 34.62 6.49 -43.46
CA GLN A 498 33.43 6.46 -42.60
C GLN A 498 32.30 7.30 -43.20
N MET A 499 32.63 8.45 -43.79
CA MET A 499 31.64 9.32 -44.43
C MET A 499 30.99 8.65 -45.64
N GLU A 500 31.72 7.87 -46.44
CA GLU A 500 31.16 7.08 -47.53
C GLU A 500 30.15 6.04 -47.02
N LYS A 501 30.41 5.41 -45.88
CA LYS A 501 29.45 4.49 -45.23
C LYS A 501 28.22 5.25 -44.75
N ALA A 502 28.40 6.40 -44.08
CA ALA A 502 27.28 7.22 -43.59
C ALA A 502 26.34 7.60 -44.74
N LEU A 503 26.91 8.12 -45.84
CA LEU A 503 26.15 8.50 -47.03
C LEU A 503 25.42 7.30 -47.70
N HIS A 504 26.01 6.11 -47.67
CA HIS A 504 25.36 4.91 -48.19
C HIS A 504 24.13 4.49 -47.38
N LEU A 505 24.14 4.76 -46.09
CA LEU A 505 23.04 4.43 -45.17
C LEU A 505 21.98 5.54 -45.09
N LEU A 506 22.32 6.72 -45.60
CA LEU A 506 21.43 7.89 -45.54
C LEU A 506 20.18 7.65 -46.39
N LYS A 507 19.00 7.76 -45.80
CA LYS A 507 17.72 7.52 -46.49
C LYS A 507 17.25 8.71 -47.32
N GLN A 508 17.63 9.90 -46.93
CA GLN A 508 17.30 11.16 -47.61
C GLN A 508 18.53 12.07 -47.66
N PRO A 509 18.67 12.92 -48.67
CA PRO A 509 19.75 13.89 -48.75
C PRO A 509 19.77 14.79 -47.52
N ASP A 510 20.97 15.02 -46.95
CA ASP A 510 21.16 15.89 -45.80
C ASP A 510 22.29 16.89 -46.08
N LYS A 511 22.04 18.16 -45.78
CA LYS A 511 22.95 19.27 -46.06
C LYS A 511 24.25 19.14 -45.26
N THR A 512 24.17 18.78 -43.99
CA THR A 512 25.34 18.68 -43.10
C THR A 512 26.27 17.57 -43.55
N TYR A 513 25.74 16.39 -43.89
CA TYR A 513 26.55 15.26 -44.39
C TYR A 513 27.27 15.61 -45.68
N TYR A 514 26.62 16.32 -46.60
CA TYR A 514 27.25 16.75 -47.85
C TYR A 514 28.33 17.80 -47.63
N GLN A 515 28.14 18.70 -46.65
CA GLN A 515 29.16 19.67 -46.26
C GLN A 515 30.38 18.99 -45.66
N HIS A 516 30.17 18.12 -44.65
CA HIS A 516 31.25 17.37 -44.02
C HIS A 516 32.03 16.56 -45.08
N TYR A 517 31.32 15.87 -45.97
CA TYR A 517 32.00 15.08 -47.00
C TYR A 517 32.78 15.95 -47.99
N ALA A 518 32.26 17.09 -48.41
CA ALA A 518 32.97 18.03 -49.27
C ALA A 518 34.27 18.51 -48.62
N ASP A 519 34.23 18.85 -47.31
CA ASP A 519 35.41 19.32 -46.57
C ASP A 519 36.46 18.20 -46.43
N ILE A 520 36.03 16.98 -46.16
CA ILE A 520 36.90 15.80 -46.14
C ILE A 520 37.54 15.56 -47.52
N LEU A 521 36.75 15.63 -48.60
CA LEU A 521 37.22 15.41 -49.97
C LEU A 521 38.28 16.42 -50.41
N GLU A 522 38.20 17.69 -49.99
CA GLU A 522 39.24 18.66 -50.21
C GLU A 522 40.58 18.25 -49.60
N LYS A 523 40.53 17.75 -48.33
CA LYS A 523 41.75 17.33 -47.62
C LYS A 523 42.39 16.07 -48.21
N VAL A 524 41.63 15.22 -48.90
CA VAL A 524 42.14 14.02 -49.59
C VAL A 524 42.42 14.26 -51.06
N ASN A 525 42.60 15.55 -51.52
CA ASN A 525 42.91 15.97 -52.88
C ASN A 525 41.92 15.50 -53.97
N LYS A 526 40.59 15.57 -53.65
CA LYS A 526 39.49 15.29 -54.60
C LYS A 526 38.59 16.53 -54.81
N PRO A 527 39.14 17.66 -55.30
CA PRO A 527 38.43 18.96 -55.32
C PRO A 527 37.20 18.98 -56.24
N GLU A 528 37.25 18.26 -57.37
CA GLU A 528 36.09 18.20 -58.28
C GLU A 528 34.86 17.55 -57.59
N LYS A 529 35.07 16.41 -56.91
CA LYS A 529 34.02 15.71 -56.13
C LYS A 529 33.57 16.55 -54.94
N ALA A 530 34.51 17.24 -54.28
CA ALA A 530 34.17 18.18 -53.20
C ALA A 530 33.22 19.28 -53.65
N GLN A 531 33.50 19.87 -54.82
CA GLN A 531 32.65 20.94 -55.40
C GLN A 531 31.24 20.39 -55.77
N GLU A 532 31.18 19.16 -56.27
CA GLU A 532 29.90 18.50 -56.55
C GLU A 532 29.03 18.38 -55.29
N TYR A 533 29.58 17.86 -54.17
CA TYR A 533 28.85 17.72 -52.92
C TYR A 533 28.50 19.07 -52.27
N ARG A 534 29.36 20.11 -52.41
CA ARG A 534 28.99 21.49 -51.99
C ARG A 534 27.80 22.01 -52.77
N ASN A 535 27.77 21.78 -54.09
CA ASN A 535 26.64 22.20 -54.92
C ASN A 535 25.36 21.46 -54.52
N GLN A 536 25.46 20.16 -54.21
CA GLN A 536 24.33 19.38 -53.69
C GLN A 536 23.86 19.91 -52.34
N ALA A 537 24.78 20.18 -51.39
CA ALA A 537 24.44 20.76 -50.09
C ALA A 537 23.74 22.14 -50.24
N ASN A 538 24.24 22.99 -51.14
CA ASN A 538 23.64 24.31 -51.39
C ASN A 538 22.28 24.24 -52.11
N ALA A 539 21.99 23.15 -52.82
CA ALA A 539 20.71 22.94 -53.47
C ALA A 539 19.61 22.43 -52.49
N LEU A 540 20.02 21.95 -51.32
CA LEU A 540 19.09 21.58 -50.25
C LEU A 540 18.72 22.86 -49.50
N ILE A 541 17.43 23.18 -49.50
CA ILE A 541 16.87 24.27 -48.67
C ILE A 541 17.03 23.81 -47.20
N ASP A 542 17.42 24.74 -46.32
CA ASP A 542 17.44 24.44 -44.89
C ASP A 542 16.06 23.94 -44.53
N GLY A 543 15.98 22.67 -44.07
CA GLY A 543 14.72 22.05 -43.75
C GLY A 543 14.01 22.83 -42.62
N GLU A 544 12.71 23.14 -42.84
CA GLU A 544 11.82 23.69 -41.82
C GLU A 544 11.71 22.76 -40.60
#